data_ebb9d3ac3e7eab6b702bf2537a304f92
#
_entry.id   ebb9d3ac3e7eab6b702bf2537a304f92
#
_cell.length_a   1.000
_cell.length_b   1.000
_cell.length_c   1.000
_cell.angle_alpha   90.00
_cell.angle_beta   90.00
_cell.angle_gamma   90.00
#
_symmetry.space_group_name_H-M   'P 1'
#
loop_
_entity.id
_entity.type
_entity.pdbx_description
1 polymer ?
#
loop_
_entity_poly.entity_id
_entity_poly.type
_entity_poly.pdbx_seq_one_letter_code
_entity_poly.pdbx_strand_id
1 'polypeptide(L)'
;PDTMPQVKVVLVEPRVDGNVGAVARSMANFGFTELCMVRPCELTDEAFKRAKHAGYILKEAQVVGSFEEAIADCFHVVGTSGIVTAGEKHYIRIPLTPKEFAERLEDVEDKVAVVFGPEDTGLRQDELARCDLLVSIPSHEDYPVLNLSHAATIVLYELYQKQIHVGSPKKASEHEREKLLEFFDDLLDAINYPDFRRERTSIMFRRMMGRAMPSRWEFHTIMGVFGD
;
A
#
# COMPACT_ATOMS: atom_id res chain seq x y z
N PRO A 1 -4.69 -17.55 10.17
CA PRO A 1 -3.40 -17.08 9.68
C PRO A 1 -3.66 -16.42 8.32
N ASP A 2 -3.59 -15.08 8.32
CA ASP A 2 -3.78 -14.25 7.13
C ASP A 2 -2.53 -14.41 6.25
N THR A 3 -2.52 -15.43 5.40
CA THR A 3 -1.44 -15.66 4.45
C THR A 3 -1.79 -14.95 3.16
N MET A 4 -1.08 -13.86 2.89
CA MET A 4 -1.11 -13.25 1.55
C MET A 4 -0.62 -14.27 0.50
N PRO A 5 -1.17 -14.24 -0.71
CA PRO A 5 -0.73 -15.11 -1.79
C PRO A 5 0.75 -14.89 -2.12
N GLN A 6 1.37 -15.89 -2.69
CA GLN A 6 2.69 -15.72 -3.27
C GLN A 6 2.59 -14.77 -4.47
N VAL A 7 3.31 -13.65 -4.42
CA VAL A 7 3.29 -12.64 -5.48
C VAL A 7 4.56 -12.73 -6.31
N LYS A 8 4.38 -12.93 -7.61
CA LYS A 8 5.42 -12.80 -8.62
C LYS A 8 5.30 -11.45 -9.32
N VAL A 9 6.36 -10.66 -9.28
CA VAL A 9 6.45 -9.40 -10.06
C VAL A 9 6.95 -9.74 -11.45
N VAL A 10 6.21 -9.34 -12.48
CA VAL A 10 6.55 -9.57 -13.88
C VAL A 10 6.79 -8.23 -14.56
N LEU A 11 7.97 -8.04 -15.13
CA LEU A 11 8.31 -6.88 -15.95
C LEU A 11 8.38 -7.30 -17.42
N VAL A 12 7.50 -6.73 -18.24
CA VAL A 12 7.44 -7.02 -19.67
C VAL A 12 8.26 -5.98 -20.42
N GLU A 13 9.28 -6.44 -21.11
CA GLU A 13 10.18 -5.63 -21.96
C GLU A 13 10.65 -4.31 -21.29
N PRO A 14 11.13 -4.35 -20.04
CA PRO A 14 11.63 -3.15 -19.39
C PRO A 14 12.81 -2.59 -20.19
N ARG A 15 12.80 -1.29 -20.47
CA ARG A 15 13.77 -0.64 -21.36
C ARG A 15 14.90 0.07 -20.63
N VAL A 16 14.67 0.43 -19.38
CA VAL A 16 15.63 1.16 -18.54
C VAL A 16 16.07 0.28 -17.39
N ASP A 17 17.29 -0.20 -17.42
CA ASP A 17 17.86 -1.10 -16.42
C ASP A 17 17.88 -0.50 -15.01
N GLY A 18 18.10 0.82 -14.91
CA GLY A 18 17.98 1.53 -13.64
C GLY A 18 16.58 1.44 -13.01
N ASN A 19 15.51 1.39 -13.82
CA ASN A 19 14.15 1.16 -13.32
C ASN A 19 13.99 -0.27 -12.78
N VAL A 20 14.56 -1.25 -13.48
CA VAL A 20 14.56 -2.66 -13.03
C VAL A 20 15.24 -2.77 -11.66
N GLY A 21 16.40 -2.14 -11.49
CA GLY A 21 17.11 -2.09 -10.21
C GLY A 21 16.29 -1.41 -9.10
N ALA A 22 15.60 -0.31 -9.43
CA ALA A 22 14.72 0.37 -8.47
C ALA A 22 13.49 -0.47 -8.09
N VAL A 23 12.91 -1.23 -9.05
CA VAL A 23 11.84 -2.19 -8.77
C VAL A 23 12.32 -3.28 -7.81
N ALA A 24 13.48 -3.88 -8.06
CA ALA A 24 14.05 -4.89 -7.17
C ALA A 24 14.25 -4.35 -5.75
N ARG A 25 14.68 -3.09 -5.60
CA ARG A 25 14.80 -2.44 -4.31
C ARG A 25 13.43 -2.27 -3.62
N SER A 26 12.42 -1.85 -4.35
CA SER A 26 11.05 -1.72 -3.81
C SER A 26 10.49 -3.09 -3.40
N MET A 27 10.74 -4.13 -4.19
CA MET A 27 10.37 -5.51 -3.84
C MET A 27 10.98 -5.93 -2.50
N ALA A 28 12.30 -5.71 -2.33
CA ALA A 28 12.98 -6.03 -1.07
C ALA A 28 12.43 -5.23 0.13
N ASN A 29 12.11 -3.95 -0.07
CA ASN A 29 11.52 -3.09 0.98
C ASN A 29 10.20 -3.65 1.50
N PHE A 30 9.42 -4.32 0.65
CA PHE A 30 8.11 -4.86 0.98
C PHE A 30 8.07 -6.39 1.09
N GLY A 31 9.24 -7.05 1.12
CA GLY A 31 9.35 -8.49 1.34
C GLY A 31 8.99 -9.36 0.15
N PHE A 32 8.88 -8.80 -1.06
CA PHE A 32 8.67 -9.55 -2.29
C PHE A 32 10.03 -9.91 -2.92
N THR A 33 10.20 -11.15 -3.33
CA THR A 33 11.48 -11.64 -3.84
C THR A 33 11.41 -12.26 -5.24
N GLU A 34 10.22 -12.68 -5.68
CA GLU A 34 10.07 -13.37 -6.95
C GLU A 34 9.90 -12.38 -8.12
N LEU A 35 10.97 -12.21 -8.88
CA LEU A 35 11.02 -11.35 -10.08
C LEU A 35 11.13 -12.20 -11.33
N CYS A 36 10.27 -11.91 -12.33
CA CYS A 36 10.37 -12.46 -13.67
C CYS A 36 10.42 -11.31 -14.69
N MET A 37 11.26 -11.45 -15.69
CA MET A 37 11.40 -10.45 -16.75
C MET A 37 11.20 -11.10 -18.11
N VAL A 38 10.31 -10.51 -18.92
CA VAL A 38 10.08 -10.95 -20.31
C VAL A 38 10.94 -10.08 -21.21
N ARG A 39 11.88 -10.66 -21.93
CA ARG A 39 12.78 -9.95 -22.88
C ARG A 39 13.29 -8.59 -22.36
N PRO A 40 13.94 -8.56 -21.20
CA PRO A 40 14.42 -7.30 -20.62
C PRO A 40 15.55 -6.68 -21.45
N CYS A 41 15.80 -5.39 -21.27
CA CYS A 41 17.06 -4.78 -21.65
C CYS A 41 18.23 -5.44 -20.89
N GLU A 42 19.44 -5.22 -21.36
CA GLU A 42 20.64 -5.65 -20.65
C GLU A 42 20.72 -4.97 -19.27
N LEU A 43 20.97 -5.77 -18.24
CA LEU A 43 21.16 -5.25 -16.89
C LEU A 43 22.64 -4.91 -16.69
N THR A 44 22.93 -3.63 -16.66
CA THR A 44 24.28 -3.12 -16.39
C THR A 44 24.53 -2.88 -14.91
N ASP A 45 25.71 -2.39 -14.57
CA ASP A 45 26.04 -1.98 -13.20
C ASP A 45 25.07 -0.94 -12.63
N GLU A 46 24.40 -0.15 -13.48
CA GLU A 46 23.41 0.82 -13.04
C GLU A 46 22.20 0.14 -12.37
N ALA A 47 21.71 -0.97 -12.92
CA ALA A 47 20.64 -1.75 -12.29
C ALA A 47 21.03 -2.19 -10.88
N PHE A 48 22.19 -2.78 -10.71
CA PHE A 48 22.70 -3.25 -9.40
C PHE A 48 22.96 -2.10 -8.43
N LYS A 49 23.48 -0.99 -8.93
CA LYS A 49 23.70 0.24 -8.16
C LYS A 49 22.40 0.80 -7.59
N ARG A 50 21.31 0.76 -8.38
CA ARG A 50 19.97 1.19 -7.96
C ARG A 50 19.30 0.19 -7.03
N ALA A 51 19.51 -1.10 -7.26
CA ALA A 51 18.98 -2.15 -6.40
C ALA A 51 19.60 -2.13 -4.99
N LYS A 52 20.82 -1.57 -4.81
CA LYS A 52 21.54 -1.56 -3.53
C LYS A 52 21.69 -2.98 -2.97
N HIS A 53 21.21 -3.22 -1.74
CA HIS A 53 21.27 -4.53 -1.09
C HIS A 53 20.30 -5.56 -1.71
N ALA A 54 19.37 -5.12 -2.57
CA ALA A 54 18.42 -5.99 -3.27
C ALA A 54 18.95 -6.59 -4.57
N GLY A 55 20.25 -6.46 -4.85
CA GLY A 55 20.88 -7.03 -6.04
C GLY A 55 20.74 -8.55 -6.16
N TYR A 56 20.46 -9.27 -5.08
CA TYR A 56 20.15 -10.70 -5.10
C TYR A 56 18.85 -11.00 -5.88
N ILE A 57 17.84 -10.15 -5.81
CA ILE A 57 16.59 -10.31 -6.57
C ILE A 57 16.87 -10.27 -8.07
N LEU A 58 17.78 -9.38 -8.53
CA LEU A 58 18.17 -9.30 -9.92
C LEU A 58 18.94 -10.55 -10.38
N LYS A 59 19.78 -11.11 -9.52
CA LYS A 59 20.58 -12.31 -9.81
C LYS A 59 19.74 -13.58 -9.88
N GLU A 60 18.70 -13.64 -9.06
CA GLU A 60 17.77 -14.78 -8.98
C GLU A 60 16.56 -14.62 -9.89
N ALA A 61 16.43 -13.47 -10.57
CA ALA A 61 15.31 -13.18 -11.44
C ALA A 61 15.24 -14.18 -12.61
N GLN A 62 14.03 -14.65 -12.87
CA GLN A 62 13.75 -15.46 -14.04
C GLN A 62 13.69 -14.56 -15.28
N VAL A 63 14.36 -14.95 -16.36
CA VAL A 63 14.28 -14.28 -17.65
C VAL A 63 13.66 -15.24 -18.66
N VAL A 64 12.60 -14.81 -19.33
CA VAL A 64 11.81 -15.64 -20.24
C VAL A 64 11.61 -14.96 -21.60
N GLY A 65 11.26 -15.73 -22.61
CA GLY A 65 11.07 -15.25 -23.98
C GLY A 65 9.68 -14.74 -24.30
N SER A 66 8.67 -15.07 -23.49
CA SER A 66 7.28 -14.72 -23.75
C SER A 66 6.50 -14.36 -22.48
N PHE A 67 5.41 -13.62 -22.67
CA PHE A 67 4.47 -13.29 -21.61
C PHE A 67 3.83 -14.56 -21.01
N GLU A 68 3.48 -15.50 -21.87
CA GLU A 68 2.88 -16.78 -21.48
C GLU A 68 3.79 -17.58 -20.55
N GLU A 69 5.08 -17.64 -20.83
CA GLU A 69 6.06 -18.31 -19.95
C GLU A 69 6.13 -17.63 -18.57
N ALA A 70 6.07 -16.28 -18.54
CA ALA A 70 6.17 -15.53 -17.30
C ALA A 70 5.00 -15.81 -16.34
N ILE A 71 3.81 -16.07 -16.87
CA ILE A 71 2.57 -16.24 -16.08
C ILE A 71 2.14 -17.71 -15.94
N ALA A 72 2.85 -18.66 -16.53
CA ALA A 72 2.42 -20.06 -16.66
C ALA A 72 2.17 -20.76 -15.30
N ASP A 73 2.85 -20.37 -14.25
CA ASP A 73 2.72 -20.91 -12.89
C ASP A 73 1.87 -20.05 -11.96
N CYS A 74 1.20 -19.02 -12.49
CA CYS A 74 0.33 -18.12 -11.72
C CYS A 74 -1.13 -18.41 -12.01
N PHE A 75 -1.94 -18.48 -10.98
CA PHE A 75 -3.38 -18.70 -11.09
C PHE A 75 -4.12 -17.41 -11.45
N HIS A 76 -3.68 -16.30 -10.88
CA HIS A 76 -4.23 -14.97 -11.17
C HIS A 76 -3.18 -14.10 -11.84
N VAL A 77 -3.59 -13.39 -12.88
CA VAL A 77 -2.74 -12.45 -13.62
C VAL A 77 -3.34 -11.06 -13.54
N VAL A 78 -2.58 -10.14 -12.98
CA VAL A 78 -2.99 -8.76 -12.74
C VAL A 78 -2.12 -7.82 -13.55
N GLY A 79 -2.70 -7.20 -14.56
CA GLY A 79 -2.02 -6.20 -15.39
C GLY A 79 -2.12 -4.80 -14.79
N THR A 80 -1.09 -4.00 -14.98
CA THR A 80 -1.11 -2.57 -14.61
C THR A 80 -1.27 -1.69 -15.85
N SER A 81 -2.05 -0.62 -15.73
CA SER A 81 -2.26 0.35 -16.80
C SER A 81 -2.19 1.78 -16.26
N GLY A 82 -1.38 2.63 -16.91
CA GLY A 82 -1.32 4.06 -16.61
C GLY A 82 -2.42 4.88 -17.27
N ILE A 83 -3.15 4.29 -18.22
CA ILE A 83 -4.18 5.01 -18.98
C ILE A 83 -5.54 4.38 -18.70
N VAL A 84 -6.39 5.12 -17.99
CA VAL A 84 -7.82 4.83 -17.91
C VAL A 84 -8.49 5.61 -19.05
N THR A 85 -8.67 4.97 -20.20
CA THR A 85 -9.45 5.60 -21.28
C THR A 85 -10.94 5.59 -20.89
N ALA A 86 -11.49 6.76 -20.63
CA ALA A 86 -12.91 6.94 -20.37
C ALA A 86 -13.72 6.76 -21.67
N GLY A 87 -14.21 5.55 -21.93
CA GLY A 87 -15.07 5.27 -23.08
C GLY A 87 -15.76 3.93 -22.94
N GLU A 88 -17.09 3.94 -22.87
CA GLU A 88 -17.95 2.79 -22.62
C GLU A 88 -17.78 1.60 -23.60
N LYS A 89 -17.11 1.78 -24.73
CA LYS A 89 -17.01 0.76 -25.79
C LYS A 89 -15.78 -0.16 -25.73
N HIS A 90 -14.80 0.12 -24.84
CA HIS A 90 -13.55 -0.64 -24.79
C HIS A 90 -13.23 -1.32 -23.45
N TYR A 91 -14.11 -1.18 -22.46
CA TYR A 91 -13.89 -1.81 -21.16
C TYR A 91 -14.59 -3.16 -21.06
N ILE A 92 -13.81 -4.19 -21.23
CA ILE A 92 -14.17 -5.53 -20.77
C ILE A 92 -13.99 -5.62 -19.24
N ARG A 93 -13.19 -4.72 -18.62
CA ARG A 93 -12.89 -4.75 -17.17
C ARG A 93 -12.69 -3.35 -16.61
N ILE A 94 -13.32 -3.06 -15.48
CA ILE A 94 -13.09 -1.83 -14.72
C ILE A 94 -11.78 -2.00 -13.94
N PRO A 95 -10.79 -1.10 -14.09
CA PRO A 95 -9.55 -1.19 -13.35
C PRO A 95 -9.80 -0.91 -11.86
N LEU A 96 -9.11 -1.66 -11.00
CA LEU A 96 -9.08 -1.47 -9.56
C LEU A 96 -7.98 -0.47 -9.20
N THR A 97 -8.16 0.24 -8.11
CA THR A 97 -7.04 0.94 -7.46
C THR A 97 -6.10 -0.09 -6.79
N PRO A 98 -4.83 0.24 -6.53
CA PRO A 98 -3.92 -0.66 -5.80
C PRO A 98 -4.49 -1.12 -4.45
N LYS A 99 -5.20 -0.24 -3.75
CA LYS A 99 -5.85 -0.55 -2.47
C LYS A 99 -6.97 -1.59 -2.64
N GLU A 100 -7.90 -1.36 -3.58
CA GLU A 100 -8.98 -2.32 -3.87
C GLU A 100 -8.45 -3.67 -4.35
N PHE A 101 -7.35 -3.66 -5.11
CA PHE A 101 -6.65 -4.87 -5.50
C PHE A 101 -6.09 -5.62 -4.29
N ALA A 102 -5.39 -4.93 -3.39
CA ALA A 102 -4.86 -5.53 -2.17
C ALA A 102 -5.98 -6.12 -1.28
N GLU A 103 -7.14 -5.45 -1.19
CA GLU A 103 -8.33 -5.95 -0.49
C GLU A 103 -8.88 -7.23 -1.12
N ARG A 104 -8.84 -7.37 -2.44
CA ARG A 104 -9.30 -8.58 -3.13
C ARG A 104 -8.40 -9.80 -2.95
N LEU A 105 -7.15 -9.59 -2.55
CA LEU A 105 -6.21 -10.68 -2.32
C LEU A 105 -6.21 -11.24 -0.89
N GLU A 106 -7.01 -10.70 0.02
CA GLU A 106 -7.02 -11.11 1.44
C GLU A 106 -7.30 -12.62 1.64
N ASP A 107 -8.14 -13.21 0.78
CA ASP A 107 -8.54 -14.62 0.88
C ASP A 107 -7.98 -15.49 -0.26
N VAL A 108 -6.99 -14.98 -0.99
CA VAL A 108 -6.38 -15.71 -2.12
C VAL A 108 -5.15 -16.43 -1.63
N GLU A 109 -5.12 -17.76 -1.79
CA GLU A 109 -3.97 -18.61 -1.47
C GLU A 109 -3.09 -18.92 -2.70
N ASP A 110 -3.66 -18.77 -3.89
CA ASP A 110 -2.99 -19.08 -5.15
C ASP A 110 -1.94 -18.04 -5.53
N LYS A 111 -0.97 -18.45 -6.33
CA LYS A 111 0.09 -17.58 -6.83
C LYS A 111 -0.45 -16.52 -7.79
N VAL A 112 -0.04 -15.26 -7.57
CA VAL A 112 -0.50 -14.08 -8.31
C VAL A 112 0.65 -13.45 -9.07
N ALA A 113 0.50 -13.24 -10.38
CA ALA A 113 1.39 -12.39 -11.15
C ALA A 113 0.92 -10.94 -11.13
N VAL A 114 1.79 -10.00 -10.76
CA VAL A 114 1.58 -8.57 -10.90
C VAL A 114 2.48 -8.06 -12.01
N VAL A 115 1.86 -7.65 -13.12
CA VAL A 115 2.53 -7.42 -14.38
C VAL A 115 2.62 -5.95 -14.72
N PHE A 116 3.83 -5.49 -15.00
CA PHE A 116 4.13 -4.13 -15.46
C PHE A 116 4.68 -4.17 -16.88
N GLY A 117 4.16 -3.31 -17.75
CA GLY A 117 4.61 -3.17 -19.13
C GLY A 117 5.82 -2.26 -19.31
N PRO A 118 6.30 -2.12 -20.56
CA PRO A 118 7.36 -1.17 -20.93
C PRO A 118 7.01 0.27 -20.54
N GLU A 119 8.04 1.06 -20.23
CA GLU A 119 7.90 2.41 -19.70
C GLU A 119 7.16 3.37 -20.63
N ASP A 120 7.30 3.18 -21.93
CA ASP A 120 6.77 4.08 -22.96
C ASP A 120 5.40 3.68 -23.49
N THR A 121 5.09 2.37 -23.54
CA THR A 121 3.88 1.88 -24.19
C THR A 121 2.90 1.18 -23.24
N GLY A 122 3.37 0.78 -22.06
CA GLY A 122 2.60 -0.10 -21.19
C GLY A 122 2.38 -1.49 -21.80
N LEU A 123 1.50 -2.26 -21.21
CA LEU A 123 1.12 -3.60 -21.72
C LEU A 123 0.32 -3.49 -23.01
N ARG A 124 0.60 -4.39 -23.96
CA ARG A 124 -0.14 -4.50 -25.22
C ARG A 124 -1.56 -5.07 -24.99
N GLN A 125 -2.44 -4.86 -25.96
CA GLN A 125 -3.83 -5.32 -25.87
C GLN A 125 -3.96 -6.85 -25.74
N ASP A 126 -3.10 -7.60 -26.41
CA ASP A 126 -3.04 -9.05 -26.31
C ASP A 126 -2.58 -9.53 -24.91
N GLU A 127 -1.65 -8.83 -24.28
CA GLU A 127 -1.20 -9.05 -22.91
C GLU A 127 -2.29 -8.69 -21.89
N LEU A 128 -2.92 -7.53 -22.07
CA LEU A 128 -4.06 -7.09 -21.23
C LEU A 128 -5.25 -8.04 -21.32
N ALA A 129 -5.51 -8.62 -22.48
CA ALA A 129 -6.58 -9.61 -22.69
C ALA A 129 -6.36 -10.90 -21.88
N ARG A 130 -5.12 -11.20 -21.51
CA ARG A 130 -4.75 -12.38 -20.70
C ARG A 130 -4.76 -12.09 -19.20
N CYS A 131 -4.91 -10.84 -18.80
CA CYS A 131 -5.00 -10.48 -17.39
C CYS A 131 -6.41 -10.72 -16.86
N ASP A 132 -6.52 -11.28 -15.66
CA ASP A 132 -7.80 -11.49 -14.96
C ASP A 132 -8.33 -10.21 -14.36
N LEU A 133 -7.43 -9.36 -13.88
CA LEU A 133 -7.70 -8.06 -13.28
C LEU A 133 -6.79 -7.01 -13.88
N LEU A 134 -7.26 -5.77 -13.86
CA LEU A 134 -6.45 -4.60 -14.18
C LEU A 134 -6.35 -3.69 -12.95
N VAL A 135 -5.17 -3.15 -12.72
CA VAL A 135 -4.89 -2.17 -11.68
C VAL A 135 -4.46 -0.87 -12.34
N SER A 136 -5.05 0.23 -11.94
CA SER A 136 -4.66 1.57 -12.34
C SER A 136 -4.43 2.44 -11.11
N ILE A 137 -3.32 3.16 -11.10
CA ILE A 137 -2.98 4.09 -10.03
C ILE A 137 -3.62 5.44 -10.38
N PRO A 138 -4.56 5.95 -9.55
CA PRO A 138 -5.12 7.27 -9.77
C PRO A 138 -4.02 8.34 -9.75
N SER A 139 -3.94 9.13 -10.80
CA SER A 139 -2.95 10.20 -10.98
C SER A 139 -3.61 11.43 -11.62
N HIS A 140 -2.86 12.53 -11.71
CA HIS A 140 -3.39 13.77 -12.30
C HIS A 140 -3.61 13.60 -13.81
N GLU A 141 -4.72 14.15 -14.32
CA GLU A 141 -5.16 14.01 -15.71
C GLU A 141 -4.12 14.50 -16.73
N ASP A 142 -3.40 15.57 -16.41
CA ASP A 142 -2.37 16.13 -17.30
C ASP A 142 -1.09 15.28 -17.33
N TYR A 143 -0.85 14.41 -16.35
CA TYR A 143 0.35 13.59 -16.27
C TYR A 143 0.05 12.21 -15.66
N PRO A 144 -0.73 11.37 -16.36
CA PRO A 144 -1.30 10.15 -15.78
C PRO A 144 -0.31 8.98 -15.67
N VAL A 145 0.78 8.98 -16.44
CA VAL A 145 1.70 7.85 -16.53
C VAL A 145 2.83 8.00 -15.52
N LEU A 146 2.91 7.05 -14.60
CA LEU A 146 3.99 6.97 -13.61
C LEU A 146 5.21 6.23 -14.20
N ASN A 147 6.40 6.60 -13.72
CA ASN A 147 7.59 5.79 -13.94
C ASN A 147 7.37 4.35 -13.42
N LEU A 148 7.93 3.36 -14.13
CA LEU A 148 7.78 1.94 -13.81
C LEU A 148 8.09 1.63 -12.34
N SER A 149 9.20 2.11 -11.81
CA SER A 149 9.59 1.81 -10.43
C SER A 149 8.67 2.48 -9.41
N HIS A 150 8.13 3.67 -9.71
CA HIS A 150 7.15 4.34 -8.85
C HIS A 150 5.82 3.58 -8.85
N ALA A 151 5.35 3.16 -10.02
CA ALA A 151 4.13 2.35 -10.11
C ALA A 151 4.26 1.04 -9.34
N ALA A 152 5.38 0.33 -9.54
CA ALA A 152 5.66 -0.90 -8.81
C ALA A 152 5.70 -0.66 -7.28
N THR A 153 6.35 0.41 -6.83
CA THR A 153 6.43 0.77 -5.41
C THR A 153 5.05 0.96 -4.80
N ILE A 154 4.16 1.70 -5.47
CA ILE A 154 2.81 1.97 -4.97
C ILE A 154 2.00 0.69 -4.85
N VAL A 155 1.99 -0.14 -5.89
CA VAL A 155 1.24 -1.40 -5.89
C VAL A 155 1.76 -2.35 -4.80
N LEU A 156 3.07 -2.52 -4.71
CA LEU A 156 3.70 -3.40 -3.71
C LEU A 156 3.51 -2.87 -2.28
N TYR A 157 3.50 -1.55 -2.08
CA TYR A 157 3.20 -0.94 -0.80
C TYR A 157 1.79 -1.27 -0.33
N GLU A 158 0.77 -1.13 -1.17
CA GLU A 158 -0.62 -1.45 -0.81
C GLU A 158 -0.79 -2.95 -0.48
N LEU A 159 -0.14 -3.83 -1.24
CA LEU A 159 -0.11 -5.26 -0.93
C LEU A 159 0.54 -5.55 0.42
N TYR A 160 1.66 -4.89 0.72
CA TYR A 160 2.38 -5.06 1.97
C TYR A 160 1.59 -4.51 3.18
N GLN A 161 0.85 -3.40 3.01
CA GLN A 161 -0.01 -2.83 4.05
C GLN A 161 -1.01 -3.86 4.60
N LYS A 162 -1.50 -4.75 3.76
CA LYS A 162 -2.43 -5.82 4.15
C LYS A 162 -1.74 -6.96 4.91
N GLN A 163 -0.44 -7.15 4.72
CA GLN A 163 0.35 -8.15 5.47
C GLN A 163 0.71 -7.67 6.87
N ILE A 164 0.79 -6.34 7.05
CA ILE A 164 1.16 -5.78 8.33
C ILE A 164 -0.08 -5.55 9.18
N HIS A 165 -0.31 -6.40 10.15
CA HIS A 165 -1.02 -5.99 11.34
C HIS A 165 -0.07 -5.10 12.17
N VAL A 166 0.07 -3.84 11.78
CA VAL A 166 0.67 -2.84 12.67
C VAL A 166 -0.24 -2.81 13.88
N GLY A 167 0.23 -3.38 14.97
CA GLY A 167 -0.48 -3.32 16.23
C GLY A 167 -0.77 -1.85 16.51
N SER A 168 -1.98 -1.41 16.24
CA SER A 168 -2.40 -0.06 16.58
C SER A 168 -2.20 0.08 18.08
N PRO A 169 -1.63 1.19 18.58
CA PRO A 169 -1.52 1.42 20.00
C PRO A 169 -2.89 1.14 20.63
N LYS A 170 -2.92 0.37 21.71
CA LYS A 170 -4.18 0.08 22.38
C LYS A 170 -4.86 1.42 22.68
N LYS A 171 -6.03 1.61 22.10
CA LYS A 171 -6.84 2.80 22.37
C LYS A 171 -7.33 2.76 23.80
N ALA A 172 -7.50 3.91 24.41
CA ALA A 172 -8.18 4.01 25.69
C ALA A 172 -9.60 3.43 25.56
N SER A 173 -10.01 2.63 26.54
CA SER A 173 -11.36 2.08 26.60
C SER A 173 -12.39 3.19 26.84
N GLU A 174 -13.66 2.92 26.58
CA GLU A 174 -14.75 3.86 26.85
C GLU A 174 -14.78 4.26 28.32
N HIS A 175 -14.63 3.29 29.22
CA HIS A 175 -14.56 3.53 30.65
C HIS A 175 -13.37 4.41 31.08
N GLU A 176 -12.19 4.17 30.52
CA GLU A 176 -11.01 5.02 30.77
C GLU A 176 -11.29 6.46 30.30
N ARG A 177 -11.92 6.61 29.15
CA ARG A 177 -12.30 7.92 28.59
C ARG A 177 -13.31 8.67 29.46
N GLU A 178 -14.31 7.97 29.98
CA GLU A 178 -15.30 8.53 30.89
C GLU A 178 -14.64 9.01 32.19
N LYS A 179 -13.75 8.20 32.78
CA LYS A 179 -12.99 8.62 33.97
C LYS A 179 -12.17 9.87 33.77
N LEU A 180 -11.53 10.05 32.59
CA LEU A 180 -10.79 11.27 32.31
C LEU A 180 -11.69 12.51 32.28
N LEU A 181 -12.90 12.36 31.75
CA LEU A 181 -13.88 13.44 31.73
C LEU A 181 -14.38 13.80 33.13
N GLU A 182 -14.62 12.78 33.98
CA GLU A 182 -14.98 12.95 35.40
C GLU A 182 -13.87 13.69 36.14
N PHE A 183 -12.61 13.27 36.02
CA PHE A 183 -11.49 13.95 36.68
C PHE A 183 -11.29 15.38 36.18
N PHE A 184 -11.56 15.64 34.92
CA PHE A 184 -11.54 17.01 34.41
C PHE A 184 -12.63 17.86 35.03
N ASP A 185 -13.83 17.33 35.22
CA ASP A 185 -14.93 18.03 35.87
C ASP A 185 -14.63 18.25 37.36
N ASP A 186 -14.04 17.27 38.05
CA ASP A 186 -13.55 17.40 39.43
C ASP A 186 -12.48 18.47 39.59
N LEU A 187 -11.55 18.54 38.62
CA LEU A 187 -10.56 19.62 38.56
C LEU A 187 -11.22 21.01 38.45
N LEU A 188 -12.23 21.15 37.57
CA LEU A 188 -12.96 22.42 37.45
C LEU A 188 -13.65 22.80 38.75
N ASP A 189 -14.15 21.83 39.53
CA ASP A 189 -14.70 22.08 40.87
C ASP A 189 -13.62 22.49 41.87
N ALA A 190 -12.51 21.80 41.91
CA ALA A 190 -11.41 22.07 42.83
C ALA A 190 -10.81 23.48 42.67
N ILE A 191 -10.76 23.99 41.43
CA ILE A 191 -10.26 25.33 41.15
C ILE A 191 -11.35 26.42 41.21
N ASN A 192 -12.59 26.06 41.62
CA ASN A 192 -13.73 26.97 41.59
C ASN A 192 -13.94 27.66 40.23
N TYR A 193 -13.90 26.84 39.15
CA TYR A 193 -14.08 27.37 37.79
C TYR A 193 -15.45 27.99 37.60
N PRO A 194 -15.61 29.18 36.96
CA PRO A 194 -16.90 29.87 36.90
C PRO A 194 -18.02 29.04 36.27
N ASP A 195 -19.16 28.87 36.98
CA ASP A 195 -20.28 28.04 36.58
C ASP A 195 -20.81 28.34 35.16
N PHE A 196 -20.87 29.63 34.80
CA PHE A 196 -21.39 30.04 33.49
C PHE A 196 -20.49 29.62 32.29
N ARG A 197 -19.27 29.14 32.54
CA ARG A 197 -18.34 28.63 31.54
C ARG A 197 -18.14 27.12 31.63
N ARG A 198 -18.49 26.51 32.75
CA ARG A 198 -18.18 25.12 33.09
C ARG A 198 -18.67 24.13 32.03
N GLU A 199 -19.97 24.14 31.75
CA GLU A 199 -20.58 23.22 30.76
C GLU A 199 -19.88 23.31 29.39
N ARG A 200 -19.65 24.53 28.94
CA ARG A 200 -18.99 24.76 27.65
C ARG A 200 -17.55 24.25 27.63
N THR A 201 -16.84 24.37 28.72
CA THR A 201 -15.45 23.91 28.87
C THR A 201 -15.40 22.38 28.91
N SER A 202 -16.27 21.72 29.63
CA SER A 202 -16.39 20.25 29.67
C SER A 202 -16.73 19.68 28.28
N ILE A 203 -17.69 20.29 27.57
CA ILE A 203 -18.02 19.89 26.20
C ILE A 203 -16.84 20.07 25.27
N MET A 204 -16.11 21.18 25.38
CA MET A 204 -14.92 21.42 24.53
C MET A 204 -13.84 20.38 24.81
N PHE A 205 -13.55 20.09 26.08
CA PHE A 205 -12.57 19.08 26.47
C PHE A 205 -12.96 17.69 25.95
N ARG A 206 -14.23 17.27 26.13
CA ARG A 206 -14.75 16.01 25.56
C ARG A 206 -14.54 15.91 24.05
N ARG A 207 -14.84 16.97 23.30
CA ARG A 207 -14.66 17.01 21.85
C ARG A 207 -13.19 16.99 21.43
N MET A 208 -12.34 17.67 22.19
CA MET A 208 -10.89 17.67 21.96
C MET A 208 -10.30 16.28 22.15
N MET A 209 -10.63 15.62 23.27
CA MET A 209 -10.19 14.24 23.54
C MET A 209 -10.75 13.24 22.55
N GLY A 210 -11.99 13.44 22.09
CA GLY A 210 -12.59 12.62 21.04
C GLY A 210 -11.85 12.69 19.70
N ARG A 211 -11.38 13.90 19.30
CA ARG A 211 -10.57 14.07 18.08
C ARG A 211 -9.14 13.58 18.25
N ALA A 212 -8.55 13.73 19.41
CA ALA A 212 -7.18 13.29 19.71
C ALA A 212 -7.03 11.77 19.67
N MET A 213 -8.12 11.02 19.95
CA MET A 213 -8.12 9.55 20.03
C MET A 213 -6.88 9.02 20.77
N PRO A 214 -6.61 9.44 22.02
CA PRO A 214 -5.38 9.15 22.70
C PRO A 214 -5.16 7.64 22.86
N SER A 215 -3.92 7.21 22.73
CA SER A 215 -3.49 5.88 23.08
C SER A 215 -3.69 5.65 24.58
N ARG A 216 -3.74 4.39 25.00
CA ARG A 216 -3.88 4.04 26.43
C ARG A 216 -2.75 4.66 27.29
N TRP A 217 -1.54 4.74 26.74
CA TRP A 217 -0.40 5.34 27.44
C TRP A 217 -0.57 6.85 27.62
N GLU A 218 -0.94 7.57 26.57
CA GLU A 218 -1.21 9.02 26.64
C GLU A 218 -2.34 9.33 27.61
N PHE A 219 -3.39 8.51 27.56
CA PHE A 219 -4.51 8.60 28.48
C PHE A 219 -4.05 8.47 29.95
N HIS A 220 -3.31 7.41 30.30
CA HIS A 220 -2.81 7.23 31.66
C HIS A 220 -1.84 8.33 32.10
N THR A 221 -1.05 8.88 31.16
CA THR A 221 -0.16 10.02 31.45
C THR A 221 -0.97 11.25 31.86
N ILE A 222 -2.05 11.56 31.13
CA ILE A 222 -2.94 12.68 31.45
C ILE A 222 -3.67 12.41 32.77
N MET A 223 -4.14 11.19 32.99
CA MET A 223 -4.82 10.79 34.24
C MET A 223 -3.92 10.99 35.47
N GLY A 224 -2.60 10.75 35.36
CA GLY A 224 -1.67 11.01 36.45
C GLY A 224 -1.61 12.47 36.88
N VAL A 225 -1.89 13.41 35.97
CA VAL A 225 -1.96 14.87 36.32
C VAL A 225 -3.18 15.22 37.13
N PHE A 226 -4.29 14.47 36.97
CA PHE A 226 -5.55 14.75 37.69
C PHE A 226 -5.69 13.93 38.97
N GLY A 227 -4.86 12.89 39.18
CA GLY A 227 -4.98 11.94 40.27
C GLY A 227 -4.08 12.22 41.49
N ASP A 228 -3.21 13.22 41.39
CA ASP A 228 -2.39 13.76 42.49
C ASP A 228 -3.06 15.01 43.08
#